data_bbbfd9b97b8d6e8eaccb0304267c69c9
#
_entry.id   bbbfd9b97b8d6e8eaccb0304267c69c9
#
_cell.length_a   1.000
_cell.length_b   1.000
_cell.length_c   1.000
_cell.angle_alpha   90.00
_cell.angle_beta   90.00
_cell.angle_gamma   90.00
#
_symmetry.space_group_name_H-M   'P 1'
#
loop_
_entity.id
_entity.type
_entity.pdbx_description
1 polymer ?
#
loop_
_entity_poly.entity_id
_entity_poly.type
_entity_poly.pdbx_seq_one_letter_code
_entity_poly.pdbx_strand_id
1 'polypeptide(L)'
;MPVENSVDAFNFNALKDAVGIDPFAKQTNKYARDERFYVLQKDKNGNGAALIRFLPDSEKRMIVQMYKINTTITKNDKKRFVNEFSPATIGLPCPFQEKWQDLWNEGKKDEAKNFSRSIRYIANIKILKDPANPENEGKIFLYEMSGAMNSKLEKALNPSETDVSLGKTPKQLFNPLKGNSFRLVAQRGSNNQINYDASEVVAEETSIYQTVEEAIKDIKENTYKLGDLLKPESFKSYDELKKEFLRVTFAEQTAAPTVVQETVAPVTPAPVETPVQTPVTPVQETVAPVASAPAPSANDDLDAILQGLV
;
A
#
# COMPACT_ATOMS: atom_id res chain seq x y z
N MET A 1 70.78 -19.43 0.68
CA MET A 1 69.52 -20.02 0.28
C MET A 1 68.41 -19.16 0.84
N PRO A 2 67.65 -18.42 0.02
CA PRO A 2 66.53 -17.66 0.53
C PRO A 2 65.34 -18.61 0.75
N VAL A 3 64.69 -18.50 1.90
CA VAL A 3 63.47 -19.19 2.26
C VAL A 3 62.32 -18.48 1.53
N GLU A 4 61.70 -19.11 0.55
CA GLU A 4 60.48 -18.67 -0.07
C GLU A 4 59.33 -18.80 0.93
N ASN A 5 58.84 -17.67 1.44
CA ASN A 5 57.57 -17.59 2.11
C ASN A 5 56.45 -17.68 1.07
N SER A 6 55.95 -18.87 0.77
CA SER A 6 54.68 -19.05 0.11
C SER A 6 53.57 -18.79 1.12
N VAL A 7 53.16 -17.54 1.20
CA VAL A 7 51.85 -17.21 1.77
C VAL A 7 50.83 -17.61 0.69
N ASP A 8 50.29 -18.82 0.80
CA ASP A 8 49.14 -19.23 -0.02
C ASP A 8 48.06 -18.21 0.17
N ALA A 9 47.85 -17.43 -0.89
CA ALA A 9 46.77 -16.47 -0.95
C ALA A 9 45.44 -17.21 -0.77
N PHE A 10 44.82 -17.05 0.38
CA PHE A 10 43.44 -17.49 0.61
C PHE A 10 42.61 -17.00 -0.54
N ASN A 11 42.13 -17.92 -1.38
CA ASN A 11 41.28 -17.56 -2.53
C ASN A 11 39.87 -17.27 -2.03
N PHE A 12 39.64 -16.01 -1.63
CA PHE A 12 38.34 -15.52 -1.17
C PHE A 12 37.21 -15.78 -2.15
N ASN A 13 37.48 -15.82 -3.45
CA ASN A 13 36.48 -16.11 -4.47
C ASN A 13 36.04 -17.59 -4.44
N ALA A 14 36.94 -18.52 -4.19
CA ALA A 14 36.59 -19.94 -4.01
C ALA A 14 35.78 -20.18 -2.73
N LEU A 15 35.99 -19.41 -1.69
CA LEU A 15 35.18 -19.46 -0.46
C LEU A 15 33.77 -18.90 -0.68
N LYS A 16 33.66 -17.87 -1.50
CA LYS A 16 32.39 -17.24 -1.91
C LYS A 16 31.50 -18.24 -2.66
N ASP A 17 32.08 -18.98 -3.58
CA ASP A 17 31.36 -19.97 -4.39
C ASP A 17 30.99 -21.24 -3.58
N ALA A 18 31.80 -21.60 -2.57
CA ALA A 18 31.57 -22.79 -1.76
C ALA A 18 30.51 -22.57 -0.65
N VAL A 19 30.33 -21.35 -0.16
CA VAL A 19 29.44 -21.05 0.97
C VAL A 19 28.15 -20.32 0.52
N GLY A 20 28.11 -19.78 -0.71
CA GLY A 20 26.95 -19.03 -1.24
C GLY A 20 26.67 -17.73 -0.47
N ILE A 21 27.56 -17.30 0.44
CA ILE A 21 27.42 -16.11 1.26
C ILE A 21 28.61 -15.19 0.94
N ASP A 22 28.33 -14.02 0.41
CA ASP A 22 29.32 -12.96 0.27
C ASP A 22 29.53 -12.30 1.65
N PRO A 23 30.69 -12.51 2.32
CA PRO A 23 30.96 -11.91 3.63
C PRO A 23 31.07 -10.38 3.55
N PHE A 24 31.21 -9.81 2.35
CA PHE A 24 31.20 -8.37 2.06
C PHE A 24 29.94 -7.90 1.36
N ALA A 25 28.96 -8.79 1.11
CA ALA A 25 27.63 -8.36 0.68
C ALA A 25 27.14 -7.38 1.75
N LYS A 26 26.92 -6.13 1.35
CA LYS A 26 26.21 -5.18 2.22
C LYS A 26 25.00 -5.91 2.74
N GLN A 27 24.95 -6.17 4.05
CA GLN A 27 23.73 -6.66 4.68
C GLN A 27 22.62 -5.74 4.21
N THR A 28 21.74 -6.24 3.35
CA THR A 28 20.56 -5.51 2.95
C THR A 28 19.87 -5.18 4.26
N ASN A 29 19.83 -3.90 4.57
CA ASN A 29 19.26 -3.42 5.81
C ASN A 29 17.85 -4.04 5.88
N LYS A 30 17.60 -4.95 6.83
CA LYS A 30 16.31 -5.65 7.00
C LYS A 30 15.14 -4.68 7.11
N TYR A 31 15.44 -3.42 7.34
CA TYR A 31 14.53 -2.28 7.43
C TYR A 31 14.74 -1.29 6.29
N ALA A 32 15.44 -1.69 5.19
CA ALA A 32 15.54 -0.84 4.02
C ALA A 32 14.13 -0.55 3.52
N ARG A 33 13.84 0.72 3.39
CA ARG A 33 12.56 1.19 2.93
C ARG A 33 12.42 0.89 1.45
N ASP A 34 11.24 0.52 1.01
CA ASP A 34 10.91 0.40 -0.40
C ASP A 34 10.96 1.79 -1.05
N GLU A 35 11.95 2.01 -1.91
CA GLU A 35 12.22 3.28 -2.58
C GLU A 35 11.11 3.69 -3.56
N ARG A 36 10.26 2.75 -3.95
CA ARG A 36 9.08 3.07 -4.78
C ARG A 36 8.08 3.98 -4.07
N PHE A 37 8.09 3.99 -2.72
CA PHE A 37 7.16 4.76 -1.92
C PHE A 37 7.67 6.14 -1.58
N TYR A 38 6.91 7.16 -1.98
CA TYR A 38 7.17 8.54 -1.57
C TYR A 38 6.95 8.74 -0.08
N VAL A 39 7.85 9.46 0.54
CA VAL A 39 7.71 9.91 1.91
C VAL A 39 8.05 11.38 1.99
N LEU A 40 7.03 12.13 2.39
CA LEU A 40 7.20 13.54 2.65
C LEU A 40 8.31 13.79 3.69
N GLN A 41 9.37 14.45 3.24
CA GLN A 41 10.44 14.91 4.14
C GLN A 41 9.88 15.95 5.11
N LYS A 42 10.30 15.87 6.35
CA LYS A 42 9.88 16.78 7.43
C LYS A 42 11.09 17.43 8.06
N ASP A 43 10.92 18.69 8.43
CA ASP A 43 11.91 19.44 9.20
C ASP A 43 12.03 18.91 10.65
N LYS A 44 12.90 19.52 11.44
CA LYS A 44 13.11 19.17 12.86
C LYS A 44 11.84 19.38 13.72
N ASN A 45 10.95 20.26 13.28
CA ASN A 45 9.68 20.55 13.96
C ASN A 45 8.56 19.59 13.50
N GLY A 46 8.82 18.72 12.53
CA GLY A 46 7.85 17.79 11.98
C GLY A 46 6.97 18.36 10.88
N ASN A 47 7.28 19.54 10.35
CA ASN A 47 6.56 20.17 9.26
C ASN A 47 7.17 19.77 7.90
N GLY A 48 6.32 19.60 6.91
CA GLY A 48 6.72 19.32 5.54
C GLY A 48 5.56 19.59 4.59
N ALA A 49 5.87 19.93 3.35
CA ALA A 49 4.86 20.13 2.32
C ALA A 49 5.37 19.68 0.95
N ALA A 50 4.48 19.15 0.15
CA ALA A 50 4.72 18.85 -1.26
C ALA A 50 3.44 19.09 -2.07
N LEU A 51 3.59 19.39 -3.35
CA LEU A 51 2.49 19.45 -4.31
C LEU A 51 2.56 18.21 -5.20
N ILE A 52 1.49 17.46 -5.26
CA ILE A 52 1.42 16.19 -5.97
C ILE A 52 0.21 16.15 -6.90
N ARG A 53 0.26 15.27 -7.89
CA ARG A 53 -0.88 14.86 -8.73
C ARG A 53 -1.05 13.36 -8.63
N PHE A 54 -2.27 12.91 -8.37
CA PHE A 54 -2.62 11.50 -8.48
C PHE A 54 -2.71 11.07 -9.94
N LEU A 55 -2.28 9.86 -10.23
CA LEU A 55 -2.32 9.27 -11.57
C LEU A 55 -2.97 7.89 -11.53
N PRO A 56 -3.74 7.51 -12.57
CA PRO A 56 -4.10 6.10 -12.76
C PRO A 56 -2.84 5.30 -13.10
N ASP A 57 -2.85 4.00 -12.91
CA ASP A 57 -1.83 3.12 -13.45
C ASP A 57 -2.12 2.76 -14.92
N SER A 58 -1.18 2.04 -15.55
CA SER A 58 -1.32 1.57 -16.93
C SER A 58 -2.49 0.58 -17.13
N GLU A 59 -3.06 0.04 -16.05
CA GLU A 59 -4.24 -0.84 -16.05
C GLU A 59 -5.53 -0.10 -15.63
N LYS A 60 -5.49 1.25 -15.59
CA LYS A 60 -6.60 2.15 -15.24
C LYS A 60 -7.02 2.09 -13.77
N ARG A 61 -6.21 1.48 -12.90
CA ARG A 61 -6.49 1.50 -11.47
C ARG A 61 -6.05 2.82 -10.88
N MET A 62 -6.87 3.41 -10.03
CA MET A 62 -6.59 4.69 -9.38
C MET A 62 -6.05 4.49 -7.98
N ILE A 63 -6.62 3.55 -7.22
CA ILE A 63 -6.28 3.28 -5.82
C ILE A 63 -6.42 1.78 -5.56
N VAL A 64 -5.55 1.23 -4.73
CA VAL A 64 -5.73 -0.10 -4.12
C VAL A 64 -5.80 0.02 -2.61
N GLN A 65 -6.70 -0.77 -2.01
CA GLN A 65 -6.82 -0.89 -0.57
C GLN A 65 -6.02 -2.10 -0.09
N MET A 66 -5.22 -1.91 0.95
CA MET A 66 -4.42 -2.96 1.57
C MET A 66 -4.58 -2.97 3.08
N TYR A 67 -4.47 -4.13 3.69
CA TYR A 67 -4.34 -4.26 5.14
C TYR A 67 -2.87 -4.19 5.54
N LYS A 68 -2.60 -3.48 6.62
CA LYS A 68 -1.26 -3.34 7.17
C LYS A 68 -1.21 -3.81 8.62
N ILE A 69 -0.28 -4.68 8.91
CA ILE A 69 0.09 -5.07 10.27
C ILE A 69 0.85 -3.90 10.87
N ASN A 70 0.40 -3.42 12.01
CA ASN A 70 1.04 -2.32 12.73
C ASN A 70 1.04 -2.65 14.22
N THR A 71 1.80 -3.70 14.57
CA THR A 71 1.88 -4.24 15.92
C THR A 71 3.09 -3.68 16.63
N THR A 72 2.88 -3.16 17.84
CA THR A 72 3.97 -2.72 18.72
C THR A 72 3.73 -3.29 20.11
N ILE A 73 4.68 -4.04 20.62
CA ILE A 73 4.64 -4.64 21.96
C ILE A 73 5.86 -4.19 22.75
N THR A 74 5.61 -3.73 23.98
CA THR A 74 6.65 -3.38 24.96
C THR A 74 6.63 -4.41 26.09
N LYS A 75 7.78 -5.03 26.37
CA LYS A 75 7.98 -5.98 27.46
C LYS A 75 9.35 -5.73 28.09
N ASN A 76 9.40 -5.57 29.41
CA ASN A 76 10.65 -5.30 30.15
C ASN A 76 11.45 -4.14 29.52
N ASP A 77 10.81 -3.00 29.30
CA ASP A 77 11.36 -1.78 28.66
C ASP A 77 11.89 -1.95 27.23
N LYS A 78 11.77 -3.14 26.67
CA LYS A 78 12.11 -3.41 25.26
C LYS A 78 10.87 -3.29 24.39
N LYS A 79 10.94 -2.38 23.42
CA LYS A 79 9.89 -2.15 22.42
C LYS A 79 10.25 -2.88 21.14
N ARG A 80 9.34 -3.75 20.66
CA ARG A 80 9.44 -4.42 19.37
C ARG A 80 8.23 -4.05 18.52
N PHE A 81 8.43 -3.90 17.21
CA PHE A 81 7.36 -3.55 16.28
C PHE A 81 7.45 -4.34 14.99
N VAL A 82 6.30 -4.47 14.32
CA VAL A 82 6.14 -4.98 12.94
C VAL A 82 5.27 -4.00 12.17
N ASN A 83 5.69 -3.65 10.96
CA ASN A 83 4.99 -2.73 10.07
C ASN A 83 5.09 -3.28 8.64
N GLU A 84 4.18 -4.20 8.28
CA GLU A 84 4.21 -4.95 7.03
C GLU A 84 2.82 -5.02 6.40
N PHE A 85 2.74 -5.14 5.08
CA PHE A 85 1.46 -5.45 4.44
C PHE A 85 1.01 -6.86 4.77
N SER A 86 -0.28 -7.02 5.04
CA SER A 86 -0.87 -8.29 5.47
C SER A 86 -1.39 -9.08 4.27
N PRO A 87 -1.01 -10.36 4.12
CA PRO A 87 -1.58 -11.25 3.10
C PRO A 87 -3.09 -11.46 3.26
N ALA A 88 -3.67 -11.13 4.42
CA ALA A 88 -5.12 -11.09 4.58
C ALA A 88 -5.81 -10.06 3.66
N THR A 89 -5.07 -9.15 3.04
CA THR A 89 -5.56 -8.27 1.96
C THR A 89 -6.15 -9.08 0.80
N ILE A 90 -5.55 -10.19 0.46
CA ILE A 90 -5.95 -11.10 -0.63
C ILE A 90 -6.54 -12.43 -0.11
N GLY A 91 -6.98 -12.45 1.15
CA GLY A 91 -7.62 -13.60 1.76
C GLY A 91 -6.68 -14.72 2.21
N LEU A 92 -5.35 -14.52 2.18
CA LEU A 92 -4.39 -15.50 2.65
C LEU A 92 -4.22 -15.45 4.18
N PRO A 93 -3.83 -16.57 4.83
CA PRO A 93 -3.63 -16.65 6.27
C PRO A 93 -2.57 -15.67 6.76
N CYS A 94 -2.79 -15.13 7.96
CA CYS A 94 -1.87 -14.19 8.60
C CYS A 94 -1.86 -14.43 10.12
N PRO A 95 -0.70 -14.75 10.73
CA PRO A 95 -0.62 -15.10 12.16
C PRO A 95 -1.01 -13.94 13.10
N PHE A 96 -0.87 -12.70 12.66
CA PHE A 96 -1.33 -11.52 13.41
C PHE A 96 -2.84 -11.40 13.39
N GLN A 97 -3.49 -11.71 12.26
CA GLN A 97 -4.94 -11.68 12.12
C GLN A 97 -5.59 -12.84 12.91
N GLU A 98 -4.99 -14.01 12.87
CA GLU A 98 -5.41 -15.17 13.66
C GLU A 98 -5.38 -14.83 15.16
N LYS A 99 -4.27 -14.29 15.66
CA LYS A 99 -4.14 -13.87 17.06
C LYS A 99 -5.14 -12.79 17.46
N TRP A 100 -5.40 -11.84 16.58
CA TRP A 100 -6.45 -10.84 16.79
C TRP A 100 -7.81 -11.50 16.94
N GLN A 101 -8.15 -12.46 16.06
CA GLN A 101 -9.42 -13.17 16.08
C GLN A 101 -9.60 -13.99 17.36
N ASP A 102 -8.55 -14.72 17.78
CA ASP A 102 -8.55 -15.52 19.00
C ASP A 102 -8.84 -14.65 20.22
N LEU A 103 -8.08 -13.56 20.39
CA LEU A 103 -8.26 -12.63 21.51
C LEU A 103 -9.63 -11.96 21.50
N TRP A 104 -10.15 -11.64 20.30
CA TRP A 104 -11.48 -11.06 20.16
C TRP A 104 -12.57 -12.05 20.60
N ASN A 105 -12.47 -13.31 20.18
CA ASN A 105 -13.39 -14.39 20.54
C ASN A 105 -13.32 -14.73 22.05
N GLU A 106 -12.13 -14.63 22.65
CA GLU A 106 -11.93 -14.78 24.10
C GLU A 106 -12.44 -13.58 24.90
N GLY A 107 -12.94 -12.51 24.26
CA GLY A 107 -13.39 -11.29 24.91
C GLY A 107 -12.27 -10.35 25.37
N LYS A 108 -11.01 -10.66 25.09
CA LYS A 108 -9.82 -9.88 25.44
C LYS A 108 -9.59 -8.71 24.46
N LYS A 109 -10.57 -7.82 24.34
CA LYS A 109 -10.61 -6.78 23.32
C LYS A 109 -9.44 -5.78 23.41
N ASP A 110 -8.95 -5.47 24.60
CA ASP A 110 -7.83 -4.54 24.78
C ASP A 110 -6.52 -5.16 24.33
N GLU A 111 -6.29 -6.44 24.56
CA GLU A 111 -5.13 -7.16 24.05
C GLU A 111 -5.22 -7.30 22.51
N ALA A 112 -6.41 -7.58 21.98
CA ALA A 112 -6.64 -7.69 20.55
C ALA A 112 -6.26 -6.40 19.79
N LYS A 113 -6.44 -5.23 20.37
CA LYS A 113 -6.05 -3.94 19.76
C LYS A 113 -4.58 -3.90 19.33
N ASN A 114 -3.69 -4.60 20.04
CA ASN A 114 -2.27 -4.66 19.70
C ASN A 114 -1.99 -5.40 18.38
N PHE A 115 -2.94 -6.23 17.92
CA PHE A 115 -2.84 -7.04 16.71
C PHE A 115 -3.81 -6.56 15.62
N SER A 116 -4.52 -5.44 15.85
CA SER A 116 -5.46 -4.90 14.88
C SER A 116 -4.75 -4.45 13.61
N ARG A 117 -5.35 -4.79 12.48
CA ARG A 117 -4.88 -4.31 11.18
C ARG A 117 -5.35 -2.88 10.93
N SER A 118 -4.53 -2.10 10.24
CA SER A 118 -4.95 -0.80 9.69
C SER A 118 -5.22 -0.92 8.20
N ILE A 119 -6.20 -0.15 7.72
CA ILE A 119 -6.46 -0.03 6.28
C ILE A 119 -5.55 1.06 5.72
N ARG A 120 -4.89 0.76 4.61
CA ARG A 120 -4.07 1.68 3.82
C ARG A 120 -4.56 1.71 2.40
N TYR A 121 -4.39 2.86 1.76
CA TYR A 121 -4.74 3.08 0.37
C TYR A 121 -3.47 3.50 -0.37
N ILE A 122 -3.22 2.89 -1.51
CA ILE A 122 -2.02 3.16 -2.29
C ILE A 122 -2.43 3.64 -3.67
N ALA A 123 -1.82 4.72 -4.12
CA ALA A 123 -2.00 5.31 -5.45
C ALA A 123 -0.66 5.70 -6.05
N ASN A 124 -0.60 5.85 -7.37
CA ASN A 124 0.49 6.53 -8.03
C ASN A 124 0.35 8.05 -7.85
N ILE A 125 1.46 8.72 -7.59
CA ILE A 125 1.54 10.17 -7.54
C ILE A 125 2.72 10.67 -8.36
N LYS A 126 2.53 11.77 -9.08
CA LYS A 126 3.63 12.56 -9.65
C LYS A 126 3.95 13.73 -8.73
N ILE A 127 5.21 13.91 -8.41
CA ILE A 127 5.66 15.02 -7.58
C ILE A 127 5.76 16.27 -8.48
N LEU A 128 4.96 17.29 -8.20
CA LEU A 128 4.97 18.54 -8.91
C LEU A 128 5.92 19.53 -8.26
N LYS A 129 5.97 19.55 -6.92
CA LYS A 129 6.89 20.35 -6.14
C LYS A 129 7.24 19.68 -4.83
N ASP A 130 8.53 19.57 -4.52
CA ASP A 130 9.04 19.05 -3.24
C ASP A 130 10.19 19.95 -2.77
N PRO A 131 9.90 21.00 -2.01
CA PRO A 131 10.93 21.95 -1.57
C PRO A 131 12.04 21.33 -0.74
N ALA A 132 11.76 20.21 -0.04
CA ALA A 132 12.73 19.51 0.77
C ALA A 132 13.65 18.58 -0.07
N ASN A 133 13.12 18.03 -1.18
CA ASN A 133 13.87 17.16 -2.08
C ASN A 133 13.52 17.49 -3.54
N PRO A 134 14.07 18.57 -4.09
CA PRO A 134 13.76 19.01 -5.47
C PRO A 134 14.09 17.97 -6.54
N GLU A 135 14.98 17.02 -6.24
CA GLU A 135 15.32 15.90 -7.12
C GLU A 135 14.16 14.90 -7.35
N ASN A 136 13.11 14.97 -6.54
CA ASN A 136 11.91 14.17 -6.73
C ASN A 136 10.92 14.80 -7.70
N GLU A 137 11.06 16.10 -8.00
CA GLU A 137 10.13 16.81 -8.88
C GLU A 137 10.11 16.16 -10.27
N GLY A 138 8.92 15.96 -10.82
CA GLY A 138 8.68 15.25 -12.08
C GLY A 138 8.63 13.73 -11.99
N LYS A 139 9.14 13.12 -10.92
CA LYS A 139 9.13 11.65 -10.75
C LYS A 139 7.78 11.13 -10.25
N ILE A 140 7.54 9.86 -10.56
CA ILE A 140 6.34 9.14 -10.13
C ILE A 140 6.72 8.15 -9.03
N PHE A 141 5.88 8.10 -7.98
CA PHE A 141 6.04 7.22 -6.83
C PHE A 141 4.70 6.58 -6.44
N LEU A 142 4.79 5.49 -5.70
CA LEU A 142 3.66 5.00 -4.90
C LEU A 142 3.49 5.89 -3.66
N TYR A 143 2.27 6.16 -3.28
CA TYR A 143 1.97 6.91 -2.05
C TYR A 143 0.99 6.14 -1.18
N GLU A 144 1.40 5.84 0.06
CA GLU A 144 0.58 5.16 1.06
C GLU A 144 -0.22 6.17 1.88
N MET A 145 -1.54 6.07 1.83
CA MET A 145 -2.49 6.95 2.51
C MET A 145 -3.17 6.24 3.67
N SER A 146 -3.48 7.00 4.73
CA SER A 146 -4.41 6.57 5.78
C SER A 146 -5.86 6.63 5.30
N GLY A 147 -6.79 5.99 6.04
CA GLY A 147 -8.22 6.11 5.77
C GLY A 147 -8.72 7.56 5.83
N ALA A 148 -8.22 8.37 6.76
CA ALA A 148 -8.58 9.79 6.86
C ALA A 148 -8.15 10.59 5.62
N MET A 149 -6.96 10.29 5.08
CA MET A 149 -6.48 10.91 3.84
C MET A 149 -7.33 10.48 2.64
N ASN A 150 -7.60 9.16 2.52
CA ASN A 150 -8.46 8.65 1.45
C ASN A 150 -9.86 9.26 1.50
N SER A 151 -10.44 9.43 2.69
CA SER A 151 -11.76 10.08 2.84
C SER A 151 -11.78 11.54 2.38
N LYS A 152 -10.64 12.25 2.45
CA LYS A 152 -10.54 13.60 1.84
C LYS A 152 -10.63 13.54 0.32
N LEU A 153 -9.96 12.56 -0.29
CA LEU A 153 -10.01 12.35 -1.73
C LEU A 153 -11.41 11.95 -2.18
N GLU A 154 -12.02 10.98 -1.49
CA GLU A 154 -13.39 10.51 -1.79
C GLU A 154 -14.40 11.65 -1.76
N LYS A 155 -14.36 12.50 -0.72
CA LYS A 155 -15.25 13.67 -0.61
C LYS A 155 -14.99 14.73 -1.67
N ALA A 156 -13.76 14.81 -2.18
CA ALA A 156 -13.45 15.73 -3.27
C ALA A 156 -13.88 15.18 -4.64
N LEU A 157 -13.71 13.88 -4.86
CA LEU A 157 -14.16 13.19 -6.08
C LEU A 157 -15.68 13.09 -6.15
N ASN A 158 -16.32 12.76 -5.03
CA ASN A 158 -17.75 12.52 -4.91
C ASN A 158 -18.32 13.34 -3.76
N PRO A 159 -18.54 14.66 -3.94
CA PRO A 159 -19.18 15.49 -2.93
C PRO A 159 -20.61 15.01 -2.65
N SER A 160 -21.06 15.13 -1.41
CA SER A 160 -22.43 14.78 -1.02
C SER A 160 -23.46 15.66 -1.74
N GLU A 161 -24.71 15.21 -1.84
CA GLU A 161 -25.80 16.02 -2.40
C GLU A 161 -25.93 17.39 -1.70
N THR A 162 -25.73 17.41 -0.38
CA THR A 162 -25.70 18.66 0.39
C THR A 162 -24.55 19.55 -0.02
N ASP A 163 -23.34 18.99 -0.21
CA ASP A 163 -22.18 19.76 -0.67
C ASP A 163 -22.41 20.33 -2.08
N VAL A 164 -23.01 19.53 -2.98
CA VAL A 164 -23.36 19.96 -4.35
C VAL A 164 -24.38 21.09 -4.31
N SER A 165 -25.41 21.00 -3.46
CA SER A 165 -26.42 22.07 -3.29
C SER A 165 -25.83 23.37 -2.75
N LEU A 166 -24.68 23.30 -2.04
CA LEU A 166 -23.90 24.44 -1.55
C LEU A 166 -22.82 24.90 -2.58
N GLY A 167 -22.88 24.41 -3.81
CA GLY A 167 -21.99 24.86 -4.89
C GLY A 167 -20.64 24.14 -4.99
N LYS A 168 -20.41 23.04 -4.24
CA LYS A 168 -19.23 22.21 -4.47
C LYS A 168 -19.37 21.41 -5.76
N THR A 169 -18.30 21.37 -6.54
CA THR A 169 -18.19 20.54 -7.74
C THR A 169 -17.25 19.37 -7.52
N PRO A 170 -17.51 18.20 -8.11
CA PRO A 170 -16.56 17.09 -8.12
C PRO A 170 -15.18 17.52 -8.63
N LYS A 171 -14.11 17.07 -7.98
CA LYS A 171 -12.75 17.38 -8.37
C LYS A 171 -12.14 16.27 -9.22
N GLN A 172 -11.30 16.64 -10.18
CA GLN A 172 -10.68 15.72 -11.15
C GLN A 172 -9.26 15.34 -10.68
N LEU A 173 -9.15 14.58 -9.57
CA LEU A 173 -7.86 14.30 -8.94
C LEU A 173 -6.93 13.42 -9.79
N PHE A 174 -7.51 12.51 -10.59
CA PHE A 174 -6.76 11.56 -11.42
C PHE A 174 -6.63 11.99 -12.90
N ASN A 175 -7.17 13.14 -13.25
CA ASN A 175 -7.03 13.67 -14.60
C ASN A 175 -5.70 14.43 -14.73
N PRO A 176 -4.74 13.98 -15.57
CA PRO A 176 -3.44 14.64 -15.70
C PRO A 176 -3.47 15.91 -16.56
N LEU A 177 -4.52 16.13 -17.39
CA LEU A 177 -4.65 17.28 -18.29
C LEU A 177 -5.58 18.38 -17.74
N LYS A 178 -6.66 18.01 -17.06
CA LYS A 178 -7.60 18.94 -16.44
C LYS A 178 -7.89 18.55 -15.01
N GLY A 179 -6.86 18.34 -14.21
CA GLY A 179 -7.02 17.82 -12.88
C GLY A 179 -6.62 18.79 -11.79
N ASN A 180 -7.08 18.45 -10.59
CA ASN A 180 -6.74 19.18 -9.38
C ASN A 180 -5.50 18.57 -8.73
N SER A 181 -4.54 19.40 -8.41
CA SER A 181 -3.37 19.00 -7.61
C SER A 181 -3.77 18.81 -6.15
N PHE A 182 -2.96 18.09 -5.41
CA PHE A 182 -3.15 17.87 -4.00
C PHE A 182 -1.94 18.41 -3.22
N ARG A 183 -2.22 19.30 -2.27
CA ARG A 183 -1.20 19.83 -1.37
C ARG A 183 -1.09 18.90 -0.17
N LEU A 184 -0.03 18.13 -0.12
CA LEU A 184 0.31 17.25 0.99
C LEU A 184 1.06 18.05 2.05
N VAL A 185 0.52 18.12 3.26
CA VAL A 185 1.09 18.90 4.37
C VAL A 185 1.17 18.04 5.61
N ALA A 186 2.37 17.91 6.17
CA ALA A 186 2.60 17.33 7.48
C ALA A 186 2.82 18.45 8.49
N GLN A 187 2.17 18.32 9.65
CA GLN A 187 2.30 19.26 10.76
C GLN A 187 2.36 18.51 12.10
N ARG A 188 3.04 19.10 13.07
CA ARG A 188 3.01 18.60 14.44
C ARG A 188 1.77 19.14 15.14
N GLY A 189 0.89 18.23 15.58
CA GLY A 189 -0.31 18.58 16.32
C GLY A 189 -0.03 18.94 17.79
N SER A 190 -1.06 19.41 18.49
CA SER A 190 -1.00 19.75 19.92
C SER A 190 -0.61 18.58 20.83
N ASN A 191 -0.90 17.35 20.41
CA ASN A 191 -0.49 16.10 21.08
C ASN A 191 0.95 15.66 20.73
N ASN A 192 1.73 16.53 20.12
CA ASN A 192 3.10 16.27 19.65
C ASN A 192 3.23 15.18 18.58
N GLN A 193 2.13 14.71 18.00
CA GLN A 193 2.11 13.75 16.90
C GLN A 193 2.04 14.45 15.54
N ILE A 194 2.66 13.85 14.54
CA ILE A 194 2.56 14.34 13.16
C ILE A 194 1.19 13.95 12.60
N ASN A 195 0.48 14.94 12.05
CA ASN A 195 -0.76 14.76 11.32
C ASN A 195 -0.68 15.38 9.91
N TYR A 196 -1.66 15.07 9.09
CA TYR A 196 -1.79 15.53 7.70
C TYR A 196 -3.13 16.26 7.49
N ASP A 197 -3.68 16.84 8.55
CA ASP A 197 -5.02 17.43 8.52
C ASP A 197 -5.10 18.67 7.63
N ALA A 198 -4.00 19.41 7.53
CA ALA A 198 -3.87 20.58 6.65
C ALA A 198 -3.68 20.22 5.15
N SER A 199 -3.59 18.92 4.82
CA SER A 199 -3.53 18.50 3.41
C SER A 199 -4.88 18.72 2.74
N GLU A 200 -4.86 19.25 1.51
CA GLU A 200 -6.08 19.65 0.80
C GLU A 200 -5.95 19.54 -0.71
N VAL A 201 -7.09 19.49 -1.39
CA VAL A 201 -7.17 19.58 -2.86
C VAL A 201 -7.03 21.04 -3.26
N VAL A 202 -6.15 21.33 -4.21
CA VAL A 202 -6.03 22.67 -4.81
C VAL A 202 -7.25 22.93 -5.68
N ALA A 203 -7.88 24.09 -5.50
CA ALA A 203 -9.14 24.41 -6.17
C ALA A 203 -9.00 24.50 -7.70
N GLU A 204 -7.86 24.99 -8.16
CA GLU A 204 -7.55 25.20 -9.57
C GLU A 204 -7.25 23.89 -10.29
N GLU A 205 -7.84 23.73 -11.47
CA GLU A 205 -7.49 22.66 -12.40
C GLU A 205 -6.28 23.08 -13.22
N THR A 206 -5.32 22.18 -13.35
CA THR A 206 -4.09 22.43 -14.09
C THR A 206 -3.74 21.21 -14.93
N SER A 207 -3.08 21.43 -16.08
CA SER A 207 -2.43 20.36 -16.82
C SER A 207 -1.02 20.14 -16.29
N ILE A 208 -0.60 18.88 -16.23
CA ILE A 208 0.79 18.49 -15.92
C ILE A 208 1.48 17.86 -17.13
N TYR A 209 0.79 17.77 -18.27
CA TYR A 209 1.30 17.38 -19.58
C TYR A 209 0.76 18.32 -20.64
N GLN A 210 1.47 18.44 -21.76
CA GLN A 210 1.05 19.30 -22.86
C GLN A 210 0.03 18.60 -23.76
N THR A 211 0.15 17.29 -23.93
CA THR A 211 -0.72 16.50 -24.81
C THR A 211 -1.19 15.20 -24.14
N VAL A 212 -2.25 14.60 -24.71
CA VAL A 212 -2.78 13.30 -24.30
C VAL A 212 -1.73 12.20 -24.48
N GLU A 213 -0.99 12.24 -25.61
CA GLU A 213 0.02 11.25 -25.97
C GLU A 213 1.18 11.26 -24.97
N GLU A 214 1.62 12.44 -24.53
CA GLU A 214 2.62 12.60 -23.50
C GLU A 214 2.16 11.98 -22.18
N ALA A 215 0.92 12.25 -21.77
CA ALA A 215 0.32 11.69 -20.56
C ALA A 215 0.25 10.16 -20.63
N ILE A 216 -0.24 9.60 -21.74
CA ILE A 216 -0.34 8.15 -21.95
C ILE A 216 1.03 7.49 -21.88
N LYS A 217 2.02 8.08 -22.54
CA LYS A 217 3.39 7.58 -22.55
C LYS A 217 3.98 7.52 -21.14
N ASP A 218 3.91 8.63 -20.41
CA ASP A 218 4.48 8.71 -19.05
C ASP A 218 3.76 7.75 -18.08
N ILE A 219 2.44 7.63 -18.17
CA ILE A 219 1.67 6.67 -17.36
C ILE A 219 2.07 5.24 -17.71
N LYS A 220 2.20 4.86 -18.98
CA LYS A 220 2.60 3.51 -19.39
C LYS A 220 4.01 3.13 -18.93
N GLU A 221 4.95 4.07 -19.04
CA GLU A 221 6.37 3.81 -18.80
C GLU A 221 6.76 3.94 -17.32
N ASN A 222 6.15 4.87 -16.58
CA ASN A 222 6.66 5.31 -15.29
C ASN A 222 5.71 5.06 -14.10
N THR A 223 4.43 4.71 -14.32
CA THR A 223 3.56 4.35 -13.20
C THR A 223 3.79 2.91 -12.77
N TYR A 224 3.62 2.66 -11.49
CA TYR A 224 3.62 1.30 -10.93
C TYR A 224 2.26 0.66 -11.14
N LYS A 225 2.24 -0.59 -11.61
CA LYS A 225 1.00 -1.38 -11.69
C LYS A 225 0.48 -1.68 -10.29
N LEU A 226 -0.59 -1.04 -9.90
CA LEU A 226 -1.17 -1.21 -8.56
C LEU A 226 -1.66 -2.63 -8.31
N GLY A 227 -2.05 -3.36 -9.38
CA GLY A 227 -2.41 -4.77 -9.32
C GLY A 227 -1.28 -5.67 -8.85
N ASP A 228 -0.03 -5.31 -9.11
CA ASP A 228 1.13 -6.11 -8.67
C ASP A 228 1.27 -6.11 -7.14
N LEU A 229 0.80 -5.06 -6.46
CA LEU A 229 0.79 -5.01 -5.00
C LEU A 229 -0.15 -6.04 -4.36
N LEU A 230 -1.12 -6.54 -5.13
CA LEU A 230 -2.10 -7.55 -4.70
C LEU A 230 -1.69 -8.98 -5.06
N LYS A 231 -0.52 -9.18 -5.67
CA LYS A 231 0.00 -10.52 -5.95
C LYS A 231 0.54 -11.19 -4.69
N PRO A 232 0.42 -12.50 -4.52
CA PRO A 232 0.95 -13.23 -3.36
C PRO A 232 2.42 -12.92 -3.06
N GLU A 233 3.24 -12.74 -4.11
CA GLU A 233 4.68 -12.46 -4.02
C GLU A 233 4.99 -11.09 -3.41
N SER A 234 4.01 -10.18 -3.35
CA SER A 234 4.15 -8.86 -2.75
C SER A 234 4.01 -8.89 -1.22
N PHE A 235 3.66 -10.04 -0.67
CA PHE A 235 3.50 -10.22 0.78
C PHE A 235 4.56 -11.19 1.31
N LYS A 236 4.94 -10.99 2.56
CA LYS A 236 5.74 -11.99 3.28
C LYS A 236 4.94 -13.28 3.43
N SER A 237 5.60 -14.41 3.32
CA SER A 237 5.01 -15.72 3.55
C SER A 237 4.50 -15.86 4.99
N TYR A 238 3.60 -16.82 5.21
CA TYR A 238 3.08 -17.11 6.55
C TYR A 238 4.22 -17.41 7.54
N ASP A 239 5.24 -18.19 7.13
CA ASP A 239 6.37 -18.56 7.98
C ASP A 239 7.25 -17.36 8.35
N GLU A 240 7.49 -16.46 7.41
CA GLU A 240 8.22 -15.21 7.68
C GLU A 240 7.44 -14.32 8.65
N LEU A 241 6.13 -14.17 8.46
CA LEU A 241 5.27 -13.44 9.37
C LEU A 241 5.17 -14.12 10.73
N LYS A 242 5.21 -15.47 10.79
CA LYS A 242 5.23 -16.22 12.04
C LYS A 242 6.52 -15.96 12.83
N LYS A 243 7.65 -15.90 12.16
CA LYS A 243 8.94 -15.51 12.79
C LYS A 243 8.86 -14.10 13.37
N GLU A 244 8.34 -13.14 12.59
CA GLU A 244 8.16 -11.76 13.06
C GLU A 244 7.15 -11.68 14.22
N PHE A 245 6.08 -12.48 14.19
CA PHE A 245 5.10 -12.59 15.27
C PHE A 245 5.75 -13.09 16.56
N LEU A 246 6.50 -14.19 16.51
CA LEU A 246 7.24 -14.71 17.67
C LEU A 246 8.24 -13.69 18.20
N ARG A 247 8.95 -13.01 17.30
CA ARG A 247 9.89 -11.95 17.67
C ARG A 247 9.17 -10.81 18.42
N VAL A 248 8.11 -10.25 17.87
CA VAL A 248 7.42 -9.08 18.45
C VAL A 248 6.69 -9.43 19.75
N THR A 249 6.18 -10.65 19.88
CA THR A 249 5.51 -11.13 21.11
C THR A 249 6.48 -11.63 22.18
N PHE A 250 7.78 -11.61 21.92
CA PHE A 250 8.82 -12.16 22.82
C PHE A 250 8.67 -13.67 23.09
N ALA A 251 8.04 -14.40 22.16
CA ALA A 251 7.83 -15.83 22.27
C ALA A 251 9.00 -16.69 21.74
N GLU A 252 10.00 -16.08 21.11
CA GLU A 252 11.20 -16.77 20.60
C GLU A 252 11.99 -17.50 21.70
N GLN A 253 11.85 -17.06 22.95
CA GLN A 253 12.63 -17.61 24.08
C GLN A 253 12.03 -18.86 24.71
N THR A 254 10.87 -19.31 24.25
CA THR A 254 10.14 -20.47 24.83
C THR A 254 10.05 -21.68 23.91
N ALA A 255 10.51 -21.59 22.67
CA ALA A 255 10.46 -22.68 21.72
C ALA A 255 11.79 -23.46 21.69
N ALA A 256 11.94 -24.45 22.54
CA ALA A 256 12.81 -25.61 22.26
C ALA A 256 12.24 -26.33 21.01
N PRO A 257 13.09 -26.90 20.14
CA PRO A 257 12.61 -27.52 18.92
C PRO A 257 11.78 -28.78 19.25
N THR A 258 10.49 -28.66 19.19
CA THR A 258 9.60 -29.84 19.20
C THR A 258 9.64 -30.43 17.79
N VAL A 259 10.29 -31.55 17.66
CA VAL A 259 10.23 -32.40 16.47
C VAL A 259 8.78 -32.89 16.37
N VAL A 260 8.02 -32.33 15.46
CA VAL A 260 6.69 -32.83 15.12
C VAL A 260 6.89 -34.01 14.17
N GLN A 261 6.72 -35.21 14.70
CA GLN A 261 6.59 -36.42 13.92
C GLN A 261 5.23 -36.40 13.23
N GLU A 262 5.24 -36.29 11.93
CA GLU A 262 4.06 -36.30 11.06
C GLU A 262 3.46 -37.71 11.05
N THR A 263 2.39 -37.93 11.79
CA THR A 263 1.55 -39.13 11.67
C THR A 263 0.42 -38.80 10.68
N VAL A 264 0.58 -39.28 9.47
CA VAL A 264 -0.45 -39.22 8.44
C VAL A 264 -1.52 -40.26 8.76
N ALA A 265 -2.73 -39.82 9.15
CA ALA A 265 -3.92 -40.67 9.18
C ALA A 265 -4.75 -40.43 7.93
N PRO A 266 -5.27 -41.47 7.26
CA PRO A 266 -6.03 -41.31 6.04
C PRO A 266 -7.44 -40.79 6.31
N VAL A 267 -7.79 -39.67 5.64
CA VAL A 267 -9.14 -39.09 5.70
C VAL A 267 -10.00 -39.70 4.59
N THR A 268 -11.08 -40.38 5.01
CA THR A 268 -12.14 -40.87 4.13
C THR A 268 -13.03 -39.68 3.70
N PRO A 269 -13.39 -39.52 2.42
CA PRO A 269 -14.26 -38.42 2.00
C PRO A 269 -15.71 -38.68 2.35
N ALA A 270 -16.38 -37.71 3.00
CA ALA A 270 -17.82 -37.69 3.23
C ALA A 270 -18.55 -37.07 2.02
N PRO A 271 -19.83 -37.44 1.78
CA PRO A 271 -20.55 -37.11 0.55
C PRO A 271 -20.97 -35.65 0.49
N VAL A 272 -20.89 -35.11 -0.73
CA VAL A 272 -21.31 -33.76 -1.11
C VAL A 272 -22.84 -33.69 -1.17
N GLU A 273 -23.46 -32.85 -0.35
CA GLU A 273 -24.86 -32.45 -0.51
C GLU A 273 -24.98 -31.29 -1.51
N THR A 274 -25.84 -31.49 -2.49
CA THR A 274 -26.16 -30.54 -3.55
C THR A 274 -27.12 -29.47 -3.03
N PRO A 275 -26.88 -28.16 -3.25
CA PRO A 275 -27.86 -27.13 -2.90
C PRO A 275 -28.96 -27.04 -3.98
N VAL A 276 -30.20 -27.10 -3.51
CA VAL A 276 -31.42 -26.88 -4.29
C VAL A 276 -31.53 -25.40 -4.67
N GLN A 277 -31.60 -25.14 -5.97
CA GLN A 277 -31.91 -23.84 -6.52
C GLN A 277 -33.41 -23.57 -6.50
N THR A 278 -33.85 -22.51 -5.85
CA THR A 278 -35.17 -21.93 -6.01
C THR A 278 -35.12 -20.84 -7.09
N PRO A 279 -36.06 -20.83 -8.06
CA PRO A 279 -36.08 -19.82 -9.11
C PRO A 279 -36.72 -18.52 -8.64
N VAL A 280 -36.04 -17.39 -8.84
CA VAL A 280 -36.57 -16.04 -8.64
C VAL A 280 -36.97 -15.47 -9.99
N THR A 281 -38.23 -15.11 -10.12
CA THR A 281 -38.84 -14.52 -11.30
C THR A 281 -38.36 -13.06 -11.43
N PRO A 282 -37.96 -12.56 -12.62
CA PRO A 282 -37.60 -11.17 -12.81
C PRO A 282 -38.86 -10.29 -12.99
N VAL A 283 -38.96 -9.25 -12.18
CA VAL A 283 -39.90 -8.15 -12.38
C VAL A 283 -39.25 -7.15 -13.34
N GLN A 284 -39.91 -6.97 -14.47
CA GLN A 284 -39.52 -6.01 -15.51
C GLN A 284 -40.20 -4.69 -15.21
N GLU A 285 -39.44 -3.68 -14.82
CA GLU A 285 -39.93 -2.31 -14.70
C GLU A 285 -39.43 -1.50 -15.89
N THR A 286 -40.40 -1.13 -16.75
CA THR A 286 -40.19 -0.32 -17.94
C THR A 286 -40.23 1.16 -17.53
N VAL A 287 -39.08 1.84 -17.62
CA VAL A 287 -39.01 3.31 -17.53
C VAL A 287 -38.56 3.86 -18.88
N ALA A 288 -39.40 4.73 -19.43
CA ALA A 288 -39.19 5.39 -20.72
C ALA A 288 -38.03 6.40 -20.66
N PRO A 289 -37.28 6.61 -21.74
CA PRO A 289 -36.11 7.51 -21.75
C PRO A 289 -36.55 8.97 -21.90
N VAL A 290 -36.13 9.80 -20.97
CA VAL A 290 -36.11 11.26 -21.15
C VAL A 290 -34.77 11.63 -21.76
N ALA A 291 -34.74 12.04 -22.99
CA ALA A 291 -33.57 12.54 -23.68
C ALA A 291 -33.24 13.95 -23.16
N SER A 292 -32.15 14.05 -22.40
CA SER A 292 -31.44 15.32 -22.16
C SER A 292 -30.17 15.28 -22.96
N ALA A 293 -29.91 16.26 -23.80
CA ALA A 293 -28.66 16.41 -24.52
C ALA A 293 -27.52 16.60 -23.52
N PRO A 294 -26.37 15.90 -23.67
CA PRO A 294 -25.27 16.07 -22.76
C PRO A 294 -24.56 17.40 -23.02
N ALA A 295 -24.39 18.17 -21.96
CA ALA A 295 -23.36 19.22 -21.92
C ALA A 295 -21.98 18.55 -22.10
N PRO A 296 -20.97 19.20 -22.74
CA PRO A 296 -19.66 18.62 -22.93
C PRO A 296 -19.07 18.29 -21.55
N SER A 297 -18.84 17.01 -21.32
CA SER A 297 -18.37 16.52 -20.02
C SER A 297 -16.92 16.88 -19.81
N ALA A 298 -16.60 17.40 -18.63
CA ALA A 298 -15.23 17.70 -18.20
C ALA A 298 -14.32 16.42 -18.11
N ASN A 299 -14.86 15.25 -18.50
CA ASN A 299 -14.18 13.96 -18.43
C ASN A 299 -13.59 13.49 -19.76
N ASP A 300 -13.84 14.19 -20.88
CA ASP A 300 -13.44 13.71 -22.21
C ASP A 300 -11.92 13.45 -22.31
N ASP A 301 -11.10 14.28 -21.67
CA ASP A 301 -9.63 14.12 -21.69
C ASP A 301 -9.17 12.91 -20.84
N LEU A 302 -9.80 12.69 -19.70
CA LEU A 302 -9.49 11.52 -18.86
C LEU A 302 -9.93 10.22 -19.56
N ASP A 303 -11.09 10.23 -20.19
CA ASP A 303 -11.60 9.08 -20.94
C ASP A 303 -10.70 8.76 -22.14
N ALA A 304 -10.20 9.77 -22.86
CA ALA A 304 -9.24 9.60 -23.94
C ALA A 304 -7.92 8.98 -23.43
N ILE A 305 -7.40 9.43 -22.29
CA ILE A 305 -6.20 8.85 -21.66
C ILE A 305 -6.47 7.40 -21.26
N LEU A 306 -7.59 7.13 -20.59
CA LEU A 306 -7.92 5.78 -20.16
C LEU A 306 -8.17 4.84 -21.35
N GLN A 307 -8.69 5.30 -22.48
CA GLN A 307 -8.81 4.52 -23.70
C GLN A 307 -7.43 4.22 -24.33
N GLY A 308 -6.54 5.19 -24.33
CA GLY A 308 -5.17 5.03 -24.87
C GLY A 308 -4.25 4.15 -24.02
N LEU A 309 -4.66 3.76 -22.81
CA LEU A 309 -3.92 2.81 -21.95
C LEU A 309 -4.22 1.32 -22.25
N VAL A 310 -5.07 1.03 -23.22
CA VAL A 310 -5.38 -0.36 -23.65
C VAL A 310 -4.29 -0.89 -24.59
#